data_39d019df15a3881513a6b035f56c705d
#
_entry.id   39d019df15a3881513a6b035f56c705d
#
_cell.length_a   1.000
_cell.length_b   1.000
_cell.length_c   1.000
_cell.angle_alpha   90.00
_cell.angle_beta   90.00
_cell.angle_gamma   90.00
#
_symmetry.space_group_name_H-M   'P 1'
#
loop_
_entity.id
_entity.type
_entity.pdbx_description
1 polymer ?
#
loop_
_entity_poly.entity_id
_entity_poly.type
_entity_poly.pdbx_seq_one_letter_code
_entity_poly.pdbx_strand_id
1 'polypeptide(L)'
;MIKKHLYQSCDVINQKHNSVKAYISVNKALVTQSSSAIPVVPLYISILYKVMKEAGVHEGCIEQMGRLFLDRLTKAEPETDENGFLRLDDWEMRKDIQDKVLDIWKQISTENLTTLADLDGYWDDFYKMFGFHYDNIDYDADVEI
;
A
#
# COMPACT_ATOMS: atom_id res chain seq x y z
N MET A 1 7.02 -18.14 -9.49
CA MET A 1 8.44 -18.46 -9.17
C MET A 1 9.05 -17.50 -8.14
N ILE A 2 8.99 -16.17 -8.32
CA ILE A 2 9.60 -15.16 -7.43
C ILE A 2 9.05 -15.23 -5.99
N LYS A 3 7.73 -15.29 -5.79
CA LYS A 3 7.13 -15.36 -4.43
C LYS A 3 7.59 -16.59 -3.65
N LYS A 4 7.72 -17.75 -4.31
CA LYS A 4 8.21 -18.98 -3.65
C LYS A 4 9.64 -18.82 -3.15
N HIS A 5 10.49 -18.13 -3.90
CA HIS A 5 11.86 -17.85 -3.51
C HIS A 5 11.94 -16.92 -2.29
N LEU A 6 11.07 -15.90 -2.23
CA LEU A 6 10.97 -15.00 -1.09
C LEU A 6 10.62 -15.76 0.20
N TYR A 7 9.62 -16.66 0.14
CA TYR A 7 9.21 -17.48 1.29
C TYR A 7 10.35 -18.37 1.76
N GLN A 8 11.00 -19.08 0.84
CA GLN A 8 12.15 -19.91 1.16
C GLN A 8 13.32 -19.10 1.78
N SER A 9 13.58 -17.91 1.29
CA SER A 9 14.63 -17.05 1.84
C SER A 9 14.31 -16.60 3.27
N CYS A 10 13.07 -16.23 3.54
CA CYS A 10 12.62 -15.89 4.88
C CYS A 10 12.81 -17.07 5.85
N ASP A 11 12.38 -18.28 5.46
CA ASP A 11 12.54 -19.50 6.25
C ASP A 11 14.02 -19.81 6.52
N VAL A 12 14.87 -19.71 5.50
CA VAL A 12 16.32 -19.96 5.64
C VAL A 12 16.98 -18.98 6.61
N ILE A 13 16.62 -17.70 6.56
CA ILE A 13 17.13 -16.68 7.49
C ILE A 13 16.74 -17.06 8.92
N ASN A 14 15.47 -17.35 9.15
CA ASN A 14 14.93 -17.70 10.47
C ASN A 14 15.53 -18.99 11.04
N GLN A 15 15.89 -19.95 10.18
CA GLN A 15 16.52 -21.20 10.60
C GLN A 15 18.02 -21.04 10.91
N LYS A 16 18.72 -20.17 10.19
CA LYS A 16 20.18 -20.02 10.31
C LYS A 16 20.60 -19.03 11.41
N HIS A 17 19.74 -18.10 11.78
CA HIS A 17 20.11 -16.97 12.64
C HIS A 17 19.14 -16.81 13.81
N ASN A 18 19.56 -17.26 15.00
CA ASN A 18 18.73 -17.18 16.20
C ASN A 18 18.52 -15.76 16.73
N SER A 19 19.41 -14.82 16.37
CA SER A 19 19.35 -13.42 16.81
C SER A 19 18.62 -12.48 15.84
N VAL A 20 18.19 -13.00 14.68
CA VAL A 20 17.50 -12.24 13.64
C VAL A 20 16.17 -12.90 13.33
N LYS A 21 15.11 -12.11 13.24
CA LYS A 21 13.80 -12.57 12.78
C LYS A 21 13.45 -11.87 11.46
N ALA A 22 13.20 -12.64 10.41
CA ALA A 22 12.70 -12.18 9.14
C ALA A 22 11.20 -12.44 9.05
N TYR A 23 10.46 -11.47 8.53
CA TYR A 23 9.03 -11.57 8.29
C TYR A 23 8.70 -11.21 6.85
N ILE A 24 7.60 -11.75 6.36
CA ILE A 24 7.01 -11.35 5.08
C ILE A 24 5.85 -10.42 5.38
N SER A 25 5.91 -9.21 4.82
CA SER A 25 4.81 -8.26 4.88
C SER A 25 3.96 -8.38 3.61
N VAL A 26 2.66 -8.53 3.79
CA VAL A 26 1.66 -8.47 2.73
C VAL A 26 1.01 -7.09 2.79
N ASN A 27 1.45 -6.23 1.89
CA ASN A 27 0.98 -4.86 1.82
C ASN A 27 -0.29 -4.75 0.99
N LYS A 28 -1.14 -3.75 1.31
CA LYS A 28 -2.25 -3.39 0.43
C LYS A 28 -1.75 -2.85 -0.90
N ALA A 29 -2.65 -2.72 -1.86
CA ALA A 29 -2.35 -2.06 -3.13
C ALA A 29 -2.00 -0.58 -2.88
N LEU A 30 -0.77 -0.20 -3.24
CA LEU A 30 -0.19 1.12 -3.05
C LEU A 30 0.28 1.70 -4.37
N VAL A 31 0.29 3.04 -4.45
CA VAL A 31 0.95 3.76 -5.53
C VAL A 31 2.46 3.58 -5.37
N THR A 32 3.09 2.97 -6.37
CA THR A 32 4.55 2.79 -6.45
C THR A 32 4.96 2.89 -7.92
N GLN A 33 6.24 3.11 -8.18
CA GLN A 33 6.76 3.06 -9.56
C GLN A 33 6.40 1.76 -10.26
N SER A 34 6.53 0.63 -9.56
CA SER A 34 6.21 -0.69 -10.12
C SER A 34 4.72 -0.86 -10.41
N SER A 35 3.85 -0.47 -9.47
CA SER A 35 2.40 -0.58 -9.64
C SER A 35 1.88 0.32 -10.76
N SER A 36 2.49 1.50 -10.95
CA SER A 36 2.13 2.46 -12.00
C SER A 36 2.43 1.92 -13.41
N ALA A 37 3.40 1.02 -13.53
CA ALA A 37 3.78 0.41 -14.81
C ALA A 37 2.96 -0.83 -15.18
N ILE A 38 2.14 -1.37 -14.26
CA ILE A 38 1.34 -2.57 -14.52
C ILE A 38 -0.03 -2.15 -15.07
N PRO A 39 -0.40 -2.62 -16.29
CA PRO A 39 -1.72 -2.30 -16.85
C PRO A 39 -2.85 -2.59 -15.84
N VAL A 40 -3.86 -1.72 -15.82
CA VAL A 40 -5.07 -1.84 -14.98
C VAL A 40 -4.86 -1.59 -13.47
N VAL A 41 -3.65 -1.81 -12.93
CA VAL A 41 -3.38 -1.60 -11.49
C VAL A 41 -3.59 -0.15 -11.06
N PRO A 42 -3.17 0.89 -11.79
CA PRO A 42 -3.49 2.28 -11.45
C PRO A 42 -4.99 2.55 -11.32
N LEU A 43 -5.81 1.99 -12.20
CA LEU A 43 -7.26 2.12 -12.14
C LEU A 43 -7.83 1.46 -10.87
N TYR A 44 -7.39 0.24 -10.57
CA TYR A 44 -7.80 -0.46 -9.35
C TYR A 44 -7.45 0.36 -8.10
N ILE A 45 -6.22 0.87 -8.02
CA ILE A 45 -5.76 1.68 -6.88
C ILE A 45 -6.58 2.97 -6.76
N SER A 46 -6.88 3.65 -7.86
CA SER A 46 -7.68 4.89 -7.84
C SER A 46 -9.11 4.66 -7.34
N ILE A 47 -9.72 3.54 -7.69
CA ILE A 47 -11.04 3.13 -7.16
C ILE A 47 -10.93 2.77 -5.68
N LEU A 48 -9.94 1.95 -5.32
CA LEU A 48 -9.71 1.52 -3.95
C LEU A 48 -9.49 2.72 -3.02
N TYR A 49 -8.69 3.70 -3.45
CA TYR A 49 -8.40 4.91 -2.68
C TYR A 49 -9.65 5.71 -2.40
N LYS A 50 -10.51 5.91 -3.40
CA LYS A 50 -11.79 6.58 -3.21
C LYS A 50 -12.63 5.88 -2.15
N VAL A 51 -12.81 4.58 -2.27
CA VAL A 51 -13.61 3.77 -1.33
C VAL A 51 -13.02 3.79 0.07
N MET A 52 -11.70 3.67 0.20
CA MET A 52 -11.02 3.66 1.50
C MET A 52 -11.03 5.04 2.16
N LYS A 53 -10.89 6.13 1.40
CA LYS A 53 -11.04 7.51 1.91
C LYS A 53 -12.45 7.77 2.44
N GLU A 54 -13.47 7.36 1.70
CA GLU A 54 -14.88 7.47 2.13
C GLU A 54 -15.17 6.64 3.39
N ALA A 55 -14.48 5.53 3.57
CA ALA A 55 -14.59 4.66 4.76
C ALA A 55 -13.68 5.10 5.93
N GLY A 56 -12.86 6.14 5.77
CA GLY A 56 -11.94 6.63 6.80
C GLY A 56 -10.79 5.67 7.15
N VAL A 57 -10.42 4.78 6.23
CA VAL A 57 -9.36 3.76 6.42
C VAL A 57 -8.28 3.83 5.33
N HIS A 58 -8.18 4.96 4.65
CA HIS A 58 -7.13 5.16 3.65
C HIS A 58 -5.78 5.37 4.31
N GLU A 59 -4.76 4.76 3.73
CA GLU A 59 -3.34 4.99 4.02
C GLU A 59 -2.53 4.94 2.73
N GLY A 60 -1.59 5.85 2.58
CA GLY A 60 -0.58 5.84 1.53
C GLY A 60 0.62 4.96 1.87
N CYS A 61 1.68 5.06 1.09
CA CYS A 61 2.88 4.25 1.30
C CYS A 61 3.57 4.56 2.63
N ILE A 62 3.69 5.84 2.98
CA ILE A 62 4.39 6.28 4.20
C ILE A 62 3.62 5.86 5.45
N GLU A 63 2.30 6.08 5.48
CA GLU A 63 1.44 5.70 6.59
C GLU A 63 1.45 4.19 6.79
N GLN A 64 1.40 3.41 5.70
CA GLN A 64 1.46 1.95 5.80
C GLN A 64 2.81 1.46 6.32
N MET A 65 3.92 2.07 5.90
CA MET A 65 5.24 1.75 6.45
C MET A 65 5.34 2.18 7.92
N GLY A 66 4.77 3.31 8.29
CA GLY A 66 4.63 3.72 9.69
C GLY A 66 3.90 2.64 10.50
N ARG A 67 2.76 2.17 10.05
CA ARG A 67 1.99 1.10 10.69
C ARG A 67 2.77 -0.22 10.77
N LEU A 68 3.52 -0.58 9.73
CA LEU A 68 4.38 -1.77 9.77
C LEU A 68 5.43 -1.68 10.89
N PHE A 69 6.15 -0.57 10.93
CA PHE A 69 7.26 -0.42 11.87
C PHE A 69 6.79 -0.12 13.31
N LEU A 70 5.79 0.73 13.48
CA LEU A 70 5.37 1.18 14.81
C LEU A 70 4.37 0.23 15.47
N ASP A 71 3.46 -0.38 14.71
CA ASP A 71 2.36 -1.15 15.28
C ASP A 71 2.56 -2.67 15.16
N ARG A 72 3.35 -3.14 14.18
CA ARG A 72 3.56 -4.57 13.94
C ARG A 72 4.92 -5.03 14.44
N LEU A 73 6.02 -4.46 13.93
CA LEU A 73 7.38 -4.96 14.20
C LEU A 73 7.94 -4.60 15.58
N THR A 74 7.42 -3.58 16.24
CA THR A 74 7.84 -3.20 17.60
C THR A 74 7.27 -4.11 18.70
N LYS A 75 6.28 -4.92 18.39
CA LYS A 75 5.74 -5.90 19.35
C LYS A 75 6.76 -7.00 19.60
N ALA A 76 6.87 -7.45 20.84
CA ALA A 76 7.76 -8.57 21.20
C ALA A 76 7.42 -9.83 20.40
N GLU A 77 6.13 -10.06 20.15
CA GLU A 77 5.62 -11.08 19.24
C GLU A 77 4.70 -10.42 18.22
N PRO A 78 5.19 -10.13 17.01
CA PRO A 78 4.38 -9.59 15.94
C PRO A 78 3.23 -10.53 15.56
N GLU A 79 2.04 -9.96 15.44
CA GLU A 79 0.85 -10.69 15.03
C GLU A 79 0.93 -11.06 13.55
N THR A 80 0.86 -12.35 13.24
CA THR A 80 0.93 -12.88 11.88
C THR A 80 -0.32 -13.71 11.56
N ASP A 81 -0.57 -13.89 10.26
CA ASP A 81 -1.60 -14.83 9.81
C ASP A 81 -1.14 -16.31 9.97
N GLU A 82 -1.97 -17.24 9.55
CA GLU A 82 -1.71 -18.69 9.60
C GLU A 82 -0.43 -19.13 8.82
N ASN A 83 0.03 -18.31 7.88
CA ASN A 83 1.25 -18.54 7.11
C ASN A 83 2.47 -17.81 7.69
N GLY A 84 2.34 -17.13 8.82
CA GLY A 84 3.40 -16.35 9.44
C GLY A 84 3.65 -14.99 8.78
N PHE A 85 2.69 -14.44 8.01
CA PHE A 85 2.82 -13.16 7.31
C PHE A 85 2.22 -12.01 8.12
N LEU A 86 2.90 -10.86 8.08
CA LEU A 86 2.38 -9.60 8.61
C LEU A 86 1.37 -9.03 7.60
N ARG A 87 0.09 -8.98 7.97
CA ARG A 87 -0.98 -8.48 7.09
C ARG A 87 -1.17 -6.98 7.29
N LEU A 88 -0.83 -6.20 6.26
CA LEU A 88 -1.10 -4.77 6.16
C LEU A 88 -2.17 -4.45 5.12
N ASP A 89 -2.59 -5.45 4.37
CA ASP A 89 -3.75 -5.41 3.47
C ASP A 89 -5.08 -5.65 4.19
N ASP A 90 -5.06 -5.78 5.51
CA ASP A 90 -6.23 -6.09 6.35
C ASP A 90 -7.40 -5.11 6.13
N TRP A 91 -7.12 -3.80 5.98
CA TRP A 91 -8.14 -2.80 5.71
C TRP A 91 -8.67 -2.85 4.28
N GLU A 92 -7.79 -3.08 3.30
CA GLU A 92 -8.17 -3.30 1.91
C GLU A 92 -9.06 -4.53 1.77
N MET A 93 -8.71 -5.62 2.46
CA MET A 93 -9.41 -6.91 2.37
C MET A 93 -10.71 -6.97 3.18
N ARG A 94 -11.12 -5.89 3.82
CA ARG A 94 -12.44 -5.81 4.45
C ARG A 94 -13.53 -6.04 3.40
N LYS A 95 -14.52 -6.84 3.78
CA LYS A 95 -15.61 -7.21 2.87
C LYS A 95 -16.39 -5.98 2.35
N ASP A 96 -16.66 -5.01 3.21
CA ASP A 96 -17.36 -3.78 2.85
C ASP A 96 -16.57 -2.92 1.85
N ILE A 97 -15.24 -2.91 1.94
CA ILE A 97 -14.34 -2.24 0.99
C ILE A 97 -14.35 -2.98 -0.35
N GLN A 98 -14.09 -4.29 -0.34
CA GLN A 98 -13.99 -5.08 -1.56
C GLN A 98 -15.31 -5.14 -2.33
N ASP A 99 -16.44 -5.26 -1.65
CA ASP A 99 -17.77 -5.24 -2.29
C ASP A 99 -18.00 -3.92 -3.03
N LYS A 100 -17.70 -2.77 -2.40
CA LYS A 100 -17.82 -1.45 -3.03
C LYS A 100 -16.86 -1.27 -4.21
N VAL A 101 -15.61 -1.67 -4.06
CA VAL A 101 -14.63 -1.62 -5.15
C VAL A 101 -15.11 -2.44 -6.35
N LEU A 102 -15.62 -3.66 -6.11
CA LEU A 102 -16.14 -4.53 -7.15
C LEU A 102 -17.37 -3.92 -7.85
N ASP A 103 -18.25 -3.28 -7.11
CA ASP A 103 -19.46 -2.64 -7.67
C ASP A 103 -19.08 -1.44 -8.55
N ILE A 104 -18.12 -0.62 -8.13
CA ILE A 104 -17.59 0.46 -8.97
C ILE A 104 -16.87 -0.11 -10.20
N TRP A 105 -16.06 -1.14 -10.02
CA TRP A 105 -15.34 -1.80 -11.12
C TRP A 105 -16.23 -2.26 -12.25
N LYS A 106 -17.42 -2.77 -11.93
CA LYS A 106 -18.41 -3.22 -12.93
C LYS A 106 -19.07 -2.08 -13.70
N GLN A 107 -19.05 -0.87 -13.15
CA GLN A 107 -19.76 0.29 -13.70
C GLN A 107 -18.83 1.30 -14.36
N ILE A 108 -17.50 1.20 -14.12
CA ILE A 108 -16.55 2.21 -14.55
C ILE A 108 -16.41 2.21 -16.08
N SER A 109 -16.39 3.40 -16.63
CA SER A 109 -16.20 3.67 -18.06
C SER A 109 -15.37 4.94 -18.23
N THR A 110 -14.98 5.27 -19.45
CA THR A 110 -14.25 6.51 -19.73
C THR A 110 -15.05 7.75 -19.33
N GLU A 111 -16.37 7.72 -19.48
CA GLU A 111 -17.26 8.84 -19.22
C GLU A 111 -17.43 9.15 -17.73
N ASN A 112 -17.32 8.15 -16.87
CA ASN A 112 -17.53 8.29 -15.43
C ASN A 112 -16.27 8.11 -14.57
N LEU A 113 -15.12 7.91 -15.21
CA LEU A 113 -13.83 7.61 -14.57
C LEU A 113 -13.48 8.63 -13.48
N THR A 114 -13.54 9.92 -13.77
CA THR A 114 -13.22 11.00 -12.83
C THR A 114 -14.19 11.10 -11.65
N THR A 115 -15.39 10.55 -11.81
CA THR A 115 -16.41 10.56 -10.74
C THR A 115 -16.26 9.32 -9.84
N LEU A 116 -15.94 8.18 -10.41
CA LEU A 116 -15.93 6.89 -9.70
C LEU A 116 -14.54 6.47 -9.18
N ALA A 117 -13.47 7.12 -9.63
CA ALA A 117 -12.10 6.87 -9.19
C ALA A 117 -11.45 8.16 -8.63
N ASP A 118 -10.50 8.02 -7.73
CA ASP A 118 -9.71 9.12 -7.18
C ASP A 118 -8.38 9.26 -7.95
N LEU A 119 -8.48 9.83 -9.15
CA LEU A 119 -7.30 10.02 -10.00
C LEU A 119 -6.35 11.07 -9.44
N ASP A 120 -6.88 12.14 -8.89
CA ASP A 120 -6.08 13.24 -8.33
C ASP A 120 -5.29 12.74 -7.11
N GLY A 121 -5.93 12.01 -6.20
CA GLY A 121 -5.23 11.38 -5.08
C GLY A 121 -4.22 10.34 -5.49
N TYR A 122 -4.46 9.60 -6.58
CA TYR A 122 -3.46 8.68 -7.13
C TYR A 122 -2.21 9.42 -7.59
N TRP A 123 -2.36 10.51 -8.33
CA TRP A 123 -1.23 11.30 -8.81
C TRP A 123 -0.53 12.06 -7.67
N ASP A 124 -1.28 12.55 -6.69
CA ASP A 124 -0.72 13.17 -5.49
C ASP A 124 0.20 12.21 -4.74
N ASP A 125 -0.25 10.99 -4.47
CA ASP A 125 0.58 9.94 -3.86
C ASP A 125 1.78 9.56 -4.72
N PHE A 126 1.62 9.55 -6.05
CA PHE A 126 2.72 9.28 -6.97
C PHE A 126 3.81 10.35 -6.86
N TYR A 127 3.46 11.62 -6.84
CA TYR A 127 4.42 12.71 -6.69
C TYR A 127 5.05 12.76 -5.29
N LYS A 128 4.29 12.47 -4.25
CA LYS A 128 4.80 12.38 -2.88
C LYS A 128 5.91 11.34 -2.70
N MET A 129 5.90 10.25 -3.47
CA MET A 129 7.00 9.28 -3.46
C MET A 129 8.35 9.89 -3.87
N PHE A 130 8.33 10.96 -4.64
CA PHE A 130 9.53 11.68 -5.10
C PHE A 130 9.82 12.94 -4.30
N GLY A 131 9.07 13.18 -3.21
CA GLY A 131 9.25 14.32 -2.34
C GLY A 131 8.50 15.57 -2.80
N PHE A 132 7.56 15.48 -3.75
CA PHE A 132 6.75 16.60 -4.22
C PHE A 132 5.38 16.63 -3.56
N HIS A 133 4.64 17.71 -3.71
CA HIS A 133 3.26 17.90 -3.21
C HIS A 133 3.12 17.84 -1.67
N TYR A 134 4.16 18.22 -0.93
CA TYR A 134 4.05 18.42 0.51
C TYR A 134 3.79 19.89 0.81
N ASP A 135 2.67 20.19 1.48
CA ASP A 135 2.21 21.56 1.77
C ASP A 135 3.16 22.35 2.67
N ASN A 136 4.00 21.67 3.44
CA ASN A 136 4.97 22.28 4.35
C ASN A 136 6.36 22.50 3.74
N ILE A 137 6.53 22.26 2.44
CA ILE A 137 7.79 22.43 1.73
C ILE A 137 7.64 23.55 0.71
N ASP A 138 8.49 24.56 0.82
CA ASP A 138 8.67 25.58 -0.23
C ASP A 138 9.68 25.05 -1.25
N TYR A 139 9.18 24.60 -2.41
CA TYR A 139 10.01 24.02 -3.47
C TYR A 139 10.77 25.08 -4.30
N ASP A 140 10.41 26.37 -4.14
CA ASP A 140 11.06 27.49 -4.82
C ASP A 140 12.11 28.18 -3.92
N ALA A 141 12.24 27.74 -2.66
CA ALA A 141 13.23 28.28 -1.74
C ALA A 141 14.66 27.86 -2.13
N ASP A 142 15.58 28.81 -2.08
CA ASP A 142 17.01 28.51 -2.20
C ASP A 142 17.47 27.65 -1.02
N VAL A 143 18.17 26.56 -1.31
CA VAL A 143 18.77 25.70 -0.29
C VAL A 143 20.23 26.08 -0.16
N GLU A 144 20.62 26.59 1.02
CA GLU A 144 22.04 26.74 1.36
C GLU A 144 22.66 25.34 1.53
N ILE A 145 23.68 25.04 0.71
CA ILE A 145 24.42 23.78 0.70
C ILE A 145 25.69 23.94 1.54
#